data_a40e37d41b706a6447183292a2c72bcc
#
_entry.id   a40e37d41b706a6447183292a2c72bcc
#
_cell.length_a   1.000
_cell.length_b   1.000
_cell.length_c   1.000
_cell.angle_alpha   90.00
_cell.angle_beta   90.00
_cell.angle_gamma   90.00
#
_symmetry.space_group_name_H-M   'P 1'
#
loop_
_entity.id
_entity.type
_entity.pdbx_description
1 polymer ?
#
loop_
_entity_poly.entity_id
_entity_poly.type
_entity_poly.pdbx_seq_one_letter_code
_entity_poly.pdbx_strand_id
1 'polypeptide(L)'
;MVAVSPSDHNYIYVAYLTSSNGTGNIYITSDHGETWQVAYTATNMYDIFGTRGLLDNAIAVYPNNPRKVLIGGTNLWVMRDDLGEGIFRMECLSNGNAFQIAQSGGVFYYNYTYIHTGIQSIVFNPNNVNEFFVGSEGGIFKGTCSEAYGYQF
;
A
#
# COMPACT_ATOMS: atom_id res chain seq x y z
N MET A 1 -4.41 10.10 6.18
CA MET A 1 -5.35 9.00 5.91
C MET A 1 -5.44 8.09 7.11
N VAL A 2 -6.60 7.48 7.35
CA VAL A 2 -6.81 6.54 8.46
C VAL A 2 -7.49 5.30 7.92
N ALA A 3 -7.08 4.12 8.40
CA ALA A 3 -7.75 2.86 8.12
C ALA A 3 -7.81 2.01 9.40
N VAL A 4 -9.01 1.50 9.70
CA VAL A 4 -9.26 0.59 10.83
C VAL A 4 -9.34 -0.83 10.28
N SER A 5 -8.75 -1.79 10.99
CA SER A 5 -8.85 -3.19 10.60
C SER A 5 -10.27 -3.73 10.77
N PRO A 6 -10.83 -4.39 9.74
CA PRO A 6 -12.15 -5.02 9.85
C PRO A 6 -12.18 -6.23 10.79
N SER A 7 -11.07 -6.97 10.91
CA SER A 7 -10.99 -8.19 11.73
C SER A 7 -10.63 -7.93 13.19
N ASP A 8 -9.99 -6.80 13.49
CA ASP A 8 -9.63 -6.41 14.86
C ASP A 8 -9.52 -4.89 14.95
N HIS A 9 -10.54 -4.25 15.52
CA HIS A 9 -10.64 -2.79 15.62
C HIS A 9 -9.61 -2.15 16.54
N ASN A 10 -8.83 -2.93 17.30
CA ASN A 10 -7.68 -2.43 18.04
C ASN A 10 -6.60 -1.88 17.10
N TYR A 11 -6.54 -2.43 15.88
CA TYR A 11 -5.54 -2.05 14.88
C TYR A 11 -6.06 -0.91 14.01
N ILE A 12 -5.37 0.23 14.11
CA ILE A 12 -5.64 1.42 13.31
C ILE A 12 -4.33 1.89 12.70
N TYR A 13 -4.37 2.22 11.43
CA TYR A 13 -3.24 2.78 10.69
C TYR A 13 -3.49 4.22 10.33
N VAL A 14 -2.47 5.06 10.48
CA VAL A 14 -2.49 6.46 10.08
C VAL A 14 -1.29 6.73 9.18
N ALA A 15 -1.55 7.11 7.93
CA ALA A 15 -0.51 7.67 7.07
C ALA A 15 -0.54 9.19 7.19
N TYR A 16 0.55 9.75 7.68
CA TYR A 16 0.74 11.17 7.92
C TYR A 16 1.80 11.72 6.98
N LEU A 17 1.45 12.72 6.18
CA LEU A 17 2.35 13.39 5.25
C LEU A 17 2.98 14.59 5.95
N THR A 18 4.31 14.65 5.97
CA THR A 18 5.07 15.65 6.73
C THR A 18 5.36 16.93 5.94
N SER A 19 5.20 16.88 4.61
CA SER A 19 5.50 18.03 3.75
C SER A 19 4.74 18.00 2.44
N SER A 20 4.76 19.13 1.72
CA SER A 20 4.26 19.23 0.34
C SER A 20 5.01 18.33 -0.66
N ASN A 21 6.17 17.81 -0.25
CA ASN A 21 6.98 16.90 -1.09
C ASN A 21 6.63 15.42 -0.89
N GLY A 22 5.53 15.13 -0.18
CA GLY A 22 4.99 13.77 -0.09
C GLY A 22 5.70 12.82 0.87
N THR A 23 6.79 13.23 1.52
CA THR A 23 7.43 12.38 2.53
C THR A 23 6.49 12.19 3.71
N GLY A 24 6.25 10.96 4.10
CA GLY A 24 5.30 10.65 5.16
C GLY A 24 5.69 9.43 5.96
N ASN A 25 5.14 9.37 7.16
CA ASN A 25 5.26 8.21 8.03
C ASN A 25 3.94 7.46 8.10
N ILE A 26 4.01 6.17 8.38
CA ILE A 26 2.86 5.37 8.72
C ILE A 26 2.97 4.97 10.18
N TYR A 27 1.96 5.33 10.94
CA TYR A 27 1.80 4.97 12.33
C TYR A 27 0.77 3.87 12.48
N ILE A 28 0.96 3.04 13.50
CA ILE A 28 0.02 1.99 13.88
C ILE A 28 -0.25 2.05 15.37
N THR A 29 -1.47 1.75 15.74
CA THR A 29 -1.86 1.35 17.09
C THR A 29 -2.42 -0.08 17.06
N SER A 30 -2.30 -0.79 18.17
CA SER A 30 -2.92 -2.10 18.42
C SER A 30 -3.76 -2.11 19.71
N ASP A 31 -4.08 -0.94 20.23
CA ASP A 31 -4.79 -0.71 21.50
C ASP A 31 -5.85 0.41 21.41
N HIS A 32 -6.57 0.48 20.30
CA HIS A 32 -7.62 1.49 20.02
C HIS A 32 -7.11 2.94 19.97
N GLY A 33 -5.82 3.17 19.78
CA GLY A 33 -5.24 4.51 19.70
C GLY A 33 -4.69 5.06 21.02
N GLU A 34 -4.58 4.24 22.08
CA GLU A 34 -3.97 4.65 23.34
C GLU A 34 -2.46 4.85 23.18
N THR A 35 -1.80 3.94 22.44
CA THR A 35 -0.38 4.09 22.09
C THR A 35 -0.15 3.97 20.59
N TRP A 36 0.88 4.64 20.09
CA TRP A 36 1.23 4.65 18.67
C TRP A 36 2.71 4.35 18.47
N GLN A 37 2.99 3.53 17.48
CA GLN A 37 4.35 3.26 17.02
C GLN A 37 4.50 3.60 15.53
N VAL A 38 5.74 3.88 15.12
CA VAL A 38 6.05 4.09 13.71
C VAL A 38 6.18 2.73 13.04
N ALA A 39 5.28 2.44 12.10
CA ALA A 39 5.35 1.23 11.28
C ALA A 39 6.25 1.44 10.05
N TYR A 40 6.31 2.68 9.54
CA TYR A 40 7.13 3.03 8.39
C TYR A 40 7.55 4.50 8.45
N THR A 41 8.80 4.75 8.12
CA THR A 41 9.34 6.10 7.90
C THR A 41 9.80 6.23 6.46
N ALA A 42 9.33 7.25 5.74
CA ALA A 42 9.79 7.52 4.38
C ALA A 42 11.29 7.78 4.39
N THR A 43 11.99 7.04 3.55
CA THR A 43 13.41 7.22 3.26
C THR A 43 13.57 7.54 1.79
N ASN A 44 14.70 8.09 1.39
CA ASN A 44 14.99 8.40 -0.01
C ASN A 44 14.95 7.17 -0.94
N MET A 45 14.98 5.95 -0.39
CA MET A 45 14.89 4.71 -1.17
C MET A 45 13.46 4.23 -1.44
N TYR A 46 12.50 4.58 -0.58
CA TYR A 46 11.11 4.13 -0.68
C TYR A 46 10.19 5.30 -0.34
N ASP A 47 10.08 6.25 -1.26
CA ASP A 47 9.07 7.30 -1.15
C ASP A 47 7.75 6.78 -1.76
N ILE A 48 6.88 6.23 -0.90
CA ILE A 48 5.59 5.65 -1.31
C ILE A 48 4.72 6.71 -1.98
N PHE A 49 4.72 7.92 -1.42
CA PHE A 49 3.78 8.96 -1.81
C PHE A 49 4.35 9.90 -2.88
N GLY A 50 5.67 9.95 -3.06
CA GLY A 50 6.33 10.83 -4.01
C GLY A 50 5.98 12.30 -3.77
N THR A 51 6.12 13.11 -4.79
CA THR A 51 5.78 14.55 -4.74
C THR A 51 4.27 14.81 -4.75
N ARG A 52 3.44 13.79 -4.92
CA ARG A 52 1.99 13.90 -5.11
C ARG A 52 1.16 13.33 -3.97
N GLY A 53 1.76 13.00 -2.85
CA GLY A 53 1.10 12.34 -1.73
C GLY A 53 -0.13 13.05 -1.16
N LEU A 54 -0.31 14.33 -1.42
CA LEU A 54 -1.53 15.06 -1.08
C LEU A 54 -2.73 14.68 -1.96
N LEU A 55 -2.47 14.19 -3.17
CA LEU A 55 -3.48 13.80 -4.16
C LEU A 55 -3.59 12.28 -4.26
N ASP A 56 -2.44 11.61 -4.30
CA ASP A 56 -2.31 10.20 -4.55
C ASP A 56 -2.01 9.50 -3.23
N ASN A 57 -3.07 9.12 -2.53
CA ASN A 57 -2.95 8.47 -1.23
C ASN A 57 -4.17 7.60 -0.94
N ALA A 58 -3.92 6.35 -0.59
CA ALA A 58 -4.92 5.40 -0.16
C ALA A 58 -4.32 4.43 0.86
N ILE A 59 -5.14 3.94 1.78
CA ILE A 59 -4.75 2.91 2.74
C ILE A 59 -5.93 2.01 3.04
N ALA A 60 -5.72 0.69 3.01
CA ALA A 60 -6.75 -0.29 3.31
C ALA A 60 -6.15 -1.51 4.03
N VAL A 61 -6.69 -1.83 5.20
CA VAL A 61 -6.27 -3.01 5.97
C VAL A 61 -6.94 -4.26 5.40
N TYR A 62 -6.20 -5.36 5.33
CA TYR A 62 -6.76 -6.65 4.90
C TYR A 62 -7.92 -7.09 5.80
N PRO A 63 -9.04 -7.55 5.21
CA PRO A 63 -10.24 -7.89 6.00
C PRO A 63 -10.03 -9.01 7.01
N ASN A 64 -9.09 -9.92 6.75
CA ASN A 64 -8.80 -11.09 7.57
C ASN A 64 -7.43 -11.05 8.26
N ASN A 65 -6.68 -9.96 8.13
CA ASN A 65 -5.35 -9.83 8.74
C ASN A 65 -5.09 -8.38 9.18
N PRO A 66 -5.18 -8.07 10.49
CA PRO A 66 -5.00 -6.70 11.00
C PRO A 66 -3.57 -6.17 10.84
N ARG A 67 -2.58 -7.05 10.58
CA ARG A 67 -1.17 -6.69 10.43
C ARG A 67 -0.72 -6.58 8.97
N LYS A 68 -1.66 -6.62 8.03
CA LYS A 68 -1.39 -6.51 6.60
C LYS A 68 -2.21 -5.39 6.00
N VAL A 69 -1.56 -4.47 5.29
CA VAL A 69 -2.21 -3.27 4.75
C VAL A 69 -1.72 -2.98 3.34
N LEU A 70 -2.64 -2.62 2.45
CA LEU A 70 -2.32 -2.04 1.15
C LEU A 70 -2.21 -0.53 1.28
N ILE A 71 -1.21 0.03 0.63
CA ILE A 71 -0.92 1.46 0.64
C ILE A 71 -0.76 1.92 -0.80
N GLY A 72 -1.53 2.91 -1.17
CA GLY A 72 -1.47 3.58 -2.46
C GLY A 72 -0.78 4.93 -2.34
N GLY A 73 0.06 5.21 -3.28
CA GLY A 73 0.74 6.47 -3.50
C GLY A 73 1.05 6.59 -4.97
N THR A 74 2.30 6.88 -5.35
CA THR A 74 2.73 6.79 -6.75
C THR A 74 2.49 5.38 -7.30
N ASN A 75 2.80 4.36 -6.51
CA ASN A 75 2.56 2.95 -6.82
C ASN A 75 1.73 2.28 -5.70
N LEU A 76 1.33 1.04 -5.94
CA LEU A 76 0.69 0.19 -4.94
C LEU A 76 1.75 -0.58 -4.16
N TRP A 77 1.61 -0.57 -2.84
CA TRP A 77 2.50 -1.23 -1.90
C TRP A 77 1.72 -2.12 -0.95
N VAL A 78 2.37 -3.16 -0.44
CA VAL A 78 1.90 -3.89 0.74
C VAL A 78 2.89 -3.69 1.88
N MET A 79 2.35 -3.44 3.07
CA MET A 79 3.08 -3.45 4.33
C MET A 79 2.53 -4.55 5.21
N ARG A 80 3.42 -5.35 5.83
CA ARG A 80 3.03 -6.49 6.65
C ARG A 80 4.00 -6.74 7.80
N ASP A 81 3.46 -7.19 8.92
CA ASP A 81 4.19 -7.74 10.06
C ASP A 81 3.81 -9.23 10.20
N ASP A 82 4.58 -10.10 9.53
CA ASP A 82 4.27 -11.53 9.44
C ASP A 82 4.45 -12.26 10.77
N LEU A 83 5.33 -11.76 11.66
CA LEU A 83 5.67 -12.40 12.92
C LEU A 83 4.93 -11.81 14.12
N GLY A 84 4.30 -10.64 13.97
CA GLY A 84 3.65 -9.93 15.07
C GLY A 84 4.62 -9.30 16.07
N GLU A 85 5.84 -9.02 15.63
CA GLU A 85 6.92 -8.46 16.44
C GLU A 85 7.00 -6.92 16.33
N GLY A 86 6.08 -6.30 15.59
CA GLY A 86 6.12 -4.88 15.28
C GLY A 86 7.18 -4.50 14.23
N ILE A 87 7.70 -5.50 13.51
CA ILE A 87 8.66 -5.32 12.42
C ILE A 87 7.94 -5.40 11.08
N PHE A 88 7.74 -4.26 10.45
CA PHE A 88 7.02 -4.16 9.19
C PHE A 88 7.95 -4.27 7.98
N ARG A 89 7.52 -5.08 7.01
CA ARG A 89 8.16 -5.22 5.71
C ARG A 89 7.31 -4.55 4.65
N MET A 90 7.98 -3.85 3.73
CA MET A 90 7.36 -3.18 2.59
C MET A 90 7.72 -3.89 1.31
N GLU A 91 6.73 -4.05 0.43
CA GLU A 91 6.90 -4.61 -0.91
C GLU A 91 6.11 -3.76 -1.92
N CYS A 92 6.77 -3.35 -3.01
CA CYS A 92 6.11 -2.67 -4.11
C CYS A 92 5.40 -3.71 -4.99
N LEU A 93 4.11 -3.54 -5.20
CA LEU A 93 3.28 -4.47 -5.98
C LEU A 93 3.09 -4.04 -7.43
N SER A 94 3.25 -2.75 -7.72
CA SER A 94 3.04 -2.22 -9.06
C SER A 94 4.13 -1.24 -9.48
N ASN A 95 4.33 -1.12 -10.78
CA ASN A 95 5.19 -0.09 -11.35
C ASN A 95 4.48 0.58 -12.53
N GLY A 96 3.86 1.72 -12.26
CA GLY A 96 3.14 2.51 -13.28
C GLY A 96 4.04 3.11 -14.36
N ASN A 97 5.35 3.13 -14.16
CA ASN A 97 6.34 3.58 -15.14
C ASN A 97 6.97 2.43 -15.95
N ALA A 98 6.53 1.19 -15.76
CA ALA A 98 7.11 0.02 -16.43
C ALA A 98 7.13 0.15 -17.96
N PHE A 99 6.12 0.81 -18.54
CA PHE A 99 6.05 1.07 -19.98
C PHE A 99 7.15 2.00 -20.48
N GLN A 100 7.46 3.08 -19.76
CA GLN A 100 8.53 4.02 -20.16
C GLN A 100 9.91 3.39 -20.07
N ILE A 101 10.11 2.51 -19.13
CA ILE A 101 11.38 1.84 -18.90
C ILE A 101 11.63 0.74 -19.95
N ALA A 102 10.58 0.02 -20.38
CA ALA A 102 10.67 -0.94 -21.49
C ALA A 102 11.06 -0.26 -22.82
N GLN A 103 10.62 0.99 -23.05
CA GLN A 103 11.00 1.75 -24.27
C GLN A 103 12.47 2.22 -24.24
N SER A 104 13.09 2.37 -23.09
CA SER A 104 14.50 2.77 -22.98
C SER A 104 15.50 1.61 -23.08
N GLY A 105 15.04 0.39 -23.39
CA GLY A 105 15.91 -0.78 -23.60
C GLY A 105 16.48 -1.38 -22.31
N GLY A 106 15.94 -0.99 -21.15
CA GLY A 106 16.31 -1.58 -19.86
C GLY A 106 15.79 -3.02 -19.73
N VAL A 107 16.66 -3.93 -19.31
CA VAL A 107 16.25 -5.32 -18.99
C VAL A 107 15.70 -5.32 -17.58
N PHE A 108 14.39 -5.62 -17.42
CA PHE A 108 13.75 -5.71 -16.12
C PHE A 108 13.54 -7.16 -15.70
N TYR A 109 14.10 -7.50 -14.54
CA TYR A 109 13.93 -8.80 -13.89
C TYR A 109 12.85 -8.77 -12.79
N TYR A 110 11.90 -7.81 -12.81
CA TYR A 110 10.89 -7.70 -11.77
C TYR A 110 9.50 -7.96 -12.36
N ASN A 111 8.79 -8.93 -11.81
CA ASN A 111 7.39 -9.23 -12.10
C ASN A 111 6.45 -8.17 -11.49
N TYR A 112 6.73 -6.89 -11.76
CA TYR A 112 5.76 -5.85 -11.38
C TYR A 112 4.60 -5.90 -12.35
N THR A 113 3.41 -6.01 -11.79
CA THR A 113 2.21 -5.86 -12.58
C THR A 113 1.93 -4.37 -12.81
N TYR A 114 1.47 -4.04 -14.00
CA TYR A 114 1.14 -2.66 -14.35
C TYR A 114 -0.15 -2.22 -13.67
N ILE A 115 -0.05 -1.21 -12.81
CA ILE A 115 -1.15 -0.34 -12.41
C ILE A 115 -0.69 1.08 -12.70
N HIS A 116 -1.52 1.89 -13.34
CA HIS A 116 -1.19 3.29 -13.60
C HIS A 116 -0.86 4.01 -12.28
N THR A 117 0.11 4.91 -12.31
CA THR A 117 0.51 5.71 -11.15
C THR A 117 -0.64 6.55 -10.60
N GLY A 118 -0.48 7.02 -9.37
CA GLY A 118 -1.45 7.91 -8.73
C GLY A 118 -2.63 7.14 -8.13
N ILE A 119 -2.35 6.33 -7.11
CA ILE A 119 -3.37 5.52 -6.43
C ILE A 119 -4.17 6.39 -5.46
N GLN A 120 -5.48 6.49 -5.70
CA GLN A 120 -6.38 7.35 -4.95
C GLN A 120 -7.38 6.60 -4.07
N SER A 121 -7.62 5.32 -4.37
CA SER A 121 -8.53 4.49 -3.59
C SER A 121 -8.15 3.01 -3.64
N ILE A 122 -8.43 2.30 -2.55
CA ILE A 122 -8.28 0.85 -2.43
C ILE A 122 -9.49 0.32 -1.69
N VAL A 123 -10.19 -0.66 -2.27
CA VAL A 123 -11.39 -1.27 -1.66
C VAL A 123 -11.32 -2.77 -1.79
N PHE A 124 -11.45 -3.49 -0.68
CA PHE A 124 -11.59 -4.95 -0.69
C PHE A 124 -13.01 -5.37 -1.06
N ASN A 125 -13.14 -6.48 -1.78
CA ASN A 125 -14.41 -7.11 -2.05
C ASN A 125 -14.97 -7.71 -0.75
N PRO A 126 -16.14 -7.27 -0.25
CA PRO A 126 -16.70 -7.77 1.01
C PRO A 126 -17.05 -9.26 0.97
N ASN A 127 -17.25 -9.83 -0.23
CA ASN A 127 -17.59 -11.24 -0.43
C ASN A 127 -16.36 -12.12 -0.73
N ASN A 128 -15.19 -11.52 -0.96
CA ASN A 128 -13.95 -12.24 -1.24
C ASN A 128 -12.75 -11.45 -0.72
N VAL A 129 -12.26 -11.79 0.45
CA VAL A 129 -11.15 -11.11 1.13
C VAL A 129 -9.83 -11.11 0.37
N ASN A 130 -9.69 -11.98 -0.63
CA ASN A 130 -8.52 -12.05 -1.49
C ASN A 130 -8.61 -11.14 -2.72
N GLU A 131 -9.76 -10.50 -2.94
CA GLU A 131 -10.01 -9.64 -4.08
C GLU A 131 -10.12 -8.18 -3.63
N PHE A 132 -9.50 -7.29 -4.39
CA PHE A 132 -9.57 -5.85 -4.14
C PHE A 132 -9.57 -5.06 -5.44
N PHE A 133 -10.02 -3.82 -5.36
CA PHE A 133 -10.02 -2.86 -6.47
C PHE A 133 -9.18 -1.66 -6.11
N VAL A 134 -8.45 -1.16 -7.09
CA VAL A 134 -7.56 0.00 -6.98
C VAL A 134 -8.01 1.05 -7.98
N GLY A 135 -8.39 2.20 -7.49
CA GLY A 135 -8.64 3.39 -8.32
C GLY A 135 -7.36 4.21 -8.44
N SER A 136 -6.94 4.47 -9.66
CA SER A 136 -5.79 5.30 -9.98
C SER A 136 -6.14 6.37 -10.99
N GLU A 137 -5.21 7.27 -11.31
CA GLU A 137 -5.39 8.27 -12.37
C GLU A 137 -5.64 7.65 -13.76
N GLY A 138 -5.20 6.42 -13.97
CA GLY A 138 -5.38 5.70 -15.24
C GLY A 138 -6.63 4.81 -15.28
N GLY A 139 -7.43 4.76 -14.21
CA GLY A 139 -8.65 3.97 -14.16
C GLY A 139 -8.73 3.02 -12.97
N ILE A 140 -9.57 1.98 -13.11
CA ILE A 140 -9.81 0.99 -12.05
C ILE A 140 -9.12 -0.32 -12.44
N PHE A 141 -8.37 -0.88 -11.49
CA PHE A 141 -7.67 -2.16 -11.61
C PHE A 141 -8.23 -3.13 -10.56
N LYS A 142 -8.42 -4.37 -10.96
CA LYS A 142 -8.80 -5.46 -10.05
C LYS A 142 -7.53 -6.22 -9.67
N GLY A 143 -7.31 -6.41 -8.39
CA GLY A 143 -6.23 -7.21 -7.86
C GLY A 143 -6.72 -8.42 -7.08
N THR A 144 -5.93 -9.48 -7.09
CA THR A 144 -6.12 -10.66 -6.23
C THR A 144 -4.83 -10.98 -5.48
N CYS A 145 -4.96 -11.48 -4.26
CA CYS A 145 -3.86 -11.98 -3.47
C CYS A 145 -4.16 -13.41 -3.02
N SER A 146 -3.28 -14.35 -3.34
CA SER A 146 -3.38 -15.72 -2.85
C SER A 146 -2.06 -16.17 -2.22
N GLU A 147 -2.12 -17.13 -1.30
CA GLU A 147 -0.92 -17.72 -0.71
C GLU A 147 -0.06 -18.45 -1.74
N ALA A 148 -0.71 -19.04 -2.77
CA ALA A 148 -0.02 -19.85 -3.78
C ALA A 148 0.63 -19.01 -4.88
N TYR A 149 0.02 -17.88 -5.28
CA TYR A 149 0.42 -17.13 -6.47
C TYR A 149 0.82 -15.68 -6.17
N GLY A 150 0.77 -15.27 -4.89
CA GLY A 150 1.03 -13.87 -4.50
C GLY A 150 -0.04 -12.91 -5.05
N TYR A 151 0.40 -11.74 -5.48
CA TYR A 151 -0.46 -10.70 -6.06
C TYR A 151 -0.59 -10.86 -7.57
N GLN A 152 -1.83 -10.73 -8.07
CA GLN A 152 -2.15 -10.70 -9.51
C GLN A 152 -3.11 -9.53 -9.78
N PHE A 153 -3.01 -8.91 -10.95
CA PHE A 153 -3.81 -7.75 -11.36
C PHE A 153 -4.37 -7.95 -12.77
#